data_a7700ba087ff42fdb25e186cf5fe7eec
#
_entry.id   a7700ba087ff42fdb25e186cf5fe7eec
#
_cell.length_a   1.000
_cell.length_b   1.000
_cell.length_c   1.000
_cell.angle_alpha   90.00
_cell.angle_beta   90.00
_cell.angle_gamma   90.00
#
_symmetry.space_group_name_H-M   'P 1'
#
loop_
_entity.id
_entity.type
_entity.pdbx_description
1 polymer ?
#
loop_
_entity_poly.entity_id
_entity_poly.type
_entity_poly.pdbx_seq_one_letter_code
_entity_poly.pdbx_strand_id
1 'polypeptide(L)'
;MTDGFATGDGMADGALAIGDDGFAEAVMESDGALGEKARGGNGAWIRGEVAEASAILAARNLAHADAVAEPAHPRSGTLYLRFGKRALDVVLSGIALLLTLPVNLVLAVLTYRDVGSPIFYVQERTGKDLKSFKMVKFRNMTEERDEDGELLPPEERITRLGLFVRSHSLDELLNFWSVLKGDMSLIGPRPLPVEFTPHMTERHKARYAVRPGLECPRVGDGEPEAGIDYAHARFENDIDYVESVSLATDARLAFKLVKLVLGRGSSGDSTGTDSHFAGYDSDGRAMSLGRLKDPACYRREVLGIDDEEVGE
;
A
#
# COMPACT_ATOMS: atom_id res chain seq x y z
N MET A 1 30.68 -52.49 -12.72
CA MET A 1 30.68 -51.33 -13.61
C MET A 1 29.83 -50.29 -12.94
N THR A 2 30.50 -49.41 -12.32
CA THR A 2 30.07 -48.31 -11.46
C THR A 2 30.02 -47.06 -12.32
N ASP A 3 28.92 -46.36 -12.33
CA ASP A 3 28.92 -44.97 -12.77
C ASP A 3 28.20 -44.11 -11.72
N GLY A 4 28.98 -43.17 -11.22
CA GLY A 4 28.62 -42.27 -10.14
C GLY A 4 27.74 -41.12 -10.63
N PHE A 5 26.80 -40.77 -9.80
CA PHE A 5 26.07 -39.49 -9.88
C PHE A 5 26.81 -38.46 -9.04
N ALA A 6 27.33 -37.46 -9.71
CA ALA A 6 27.91 -36.27 -9.10
C ALA A 6 26.77 -35.36 -8.63
N THR A 7 26.71 -35.12 -7.32
CA THR A 7 25.95 -34.06 -6.68
C THR A 7 26.62 -32.72 -6.98
N GLY A 8 25.93 -31.86 -7.72
CA GLY A 8 26.29 -30.45 -7.90
C GLY A 8 25.74 -29.60 -6.74
N ASP A 9 26.56 -29.44 -5.71
CA ASP A 9 26.45 -28.30 -4.79
C ASP A 9 26.95 -27.03 -5.50
N GLY A 10 26.17 -25.95 -5.37
CA GLY A 10 26.69 -24.65 -5.77
C GLY A 10 25.66 -23.69 -6.32
N MET A 11 24.75 -23.18 -5.46
CA MET A 11 24.12 -21.85 -5.63
C MET A 11 23.45 -21.40 -4.34
N ALA A 12 24.25 -20.96 -3.41
CA ALA A 12 23.81 -20.10 -2.31
C ALA A 12 25.09 -19.50 -1.71
N ASP A 13 25.47 -18.33 -2.17
CA ASP A 13 26.26 -17.35 -1.44
C ASP A 13 26.58 -16.19 -2.38
N GLY A 14 25.64 -15.26 -2.49
CA GLY A 14 25.78 -13.97 -3.15
C GLY A 14 25.12 -12.90 -2.29
N ALA A 15 25.19 -13.02 -0.98
CA ALA A 15 25.01 -11.87 -0.10
C ALA A 15 26.26 -11.01 -0.26
N LEU A 16 26.14 -9.93 -1.04
CA LEU A 16 27.15 -8.88 -1.05
C LEU A 16 27.22 -8.32 0.40
N ALA A 17 28.21 -8.76 1.14
CA ALA A 17 28.69 -8.06 2.32
C ALA A 17 29.36 -6.76 1.83
N ILE A 18 28.57 -5.71 1.67
CA ILE A 18 29.09 -4.35 1.56
C ILE A 18 29.54 -4.01 2.96
N GLY A 19 30.86 -3.96 3.19
CA GLY A 19 31.41 -3.50 4.47
C GLY A 19 30.96 -2.07 4.75
N ASP A 20 30.81 -1.73 6.05
CA ASP A 20 30.37 -0.41 6.54
C ASP A 20 31.10 0.77 5.85
N ASP A 21 32.36 0.58 5.49
CA ASP A 21 33.21 1.62 4.88
C ASP A 21 32.88 1.88 3.39
N GLY A 22 32.50 0.85 2.64
CA GLY A 22 32.10 0.99 1.23
C GLY A 22 30.71 1.58 1.04
N PHE A 23 29.85 1.40 2.03
CA PHE A 23 28.49 1.96 2.02
C PHE A 23 28.52 3.47 2.31
N ALA A 24 29.34 3.92 3.26
CA ALA A 24 29.54 5.33 3.58
C ALA A 24 30.14 6.12 2.40
N GLU A 25 31.06 5.51 1.64
CA GLU A 25 31.71 6.12 0.47
C GLU A 25 30.74 6.23 -0.72
N ALA A 26 29.92 5.23 -0.97
CA ALA A 26 28.86 5.26 -2.00
C ALA A 26 27.76 6.28 -1.67
N VAL A 27 27.41 6.44 -0.39
CA VAL A 27 26.46 7.45 0.09
C VAL A 27 27.03 8.85 -0.07
N MET A 28 28.31 9.07 0.26
CA MET A 28 28.96 10.38 0.10
C MET A 28 29.13 10.80 -1.36
N GLU A 29 29.36 9.87 -2.28
CA GLU A 29 29.47 10.15 -3.71
C GLU A 29 28.09 10.48 -4.33
N SER A 30 27.00 9.89 -3.80
CA SER A 30 25.62 10.22 -4.17
C SER A 30 25.14 11.54 -3.56
N ASP A 31 25.71 11.97 -2.43
CA ASP A 31 25.33 13.16 -1.66
C ASP A 31 25.46 14.47 -2.48
N GLY A 32 26.51 14.59 -3.32
CA GLY A 32 26.69 15.73 -4.23
C GLY A 32 25.60 15.81 -5.31
N ALA A 33 25.13 14.69 -5.82
CA ALA A 33 24.14 14.64 -6.90
C ALA A 33 22.70 14.70 -6.37
N LEU A 34 22.41 14.08 -5.22
CA LEU A 34 21.08 14.08 -4.59
C LEU A 34 20.76 15.41 -3.90
N GLY A 35 21.76 16.03 -3.24
CA GLY A 35 21.61 17.35 -2.60
C GLY A 35 21.35 18.47 -3.60
N GLU A 36 21.87 18.38 -4.81
CA GLU A 36 21.67 19.37 -5.87
C GLU A 36 20.33 19.19 -6.57
N LYS A 37 19.86 17.96 -6.76
CA LYS A 37 18.52 17.62 -7.30
C LYS A 37 17.38 17.91 -6.33
N ALA A 38 17.58 17.73 -5.03
CA ALA A 38 16.60 18.11 -4.00
C ALA A 38 16.41 19.64 -3.90
N ARG A 39 17.34 20.45 -4.43
CA ARG A 39 17.25 21.92 -4.52
C ARG A 39 16.59 22.42 -5.80
N GLY A 40 16.46 21.59 -6.82
CA GLY A 40 15.74 21.89 -8.05
C GLY A 40 14.24 21.99 -7.78
N GLY A 41 13.70 23.19 -7.81
CA GLY A 41 12.30 23.50 -7.52
C GLY A 41 11.32 22.59 -8.26
N ASN A 42 10.32 22.18 -7.53
CA ASN A 42 9.13 21.39 -7.83
C ASN A 42 9.08 19.94 -7.35
N GLY A 43 9.89 19.49 -6.38
CA GLY A 43 9.54 18.33 -5.55
C GLY A 43 9.13 17.01 -6.25
N ALA A 44 9.36 16.87 -7.55
CA ALA A 44 9.08 15.64 -8.29
C ALA A 44 10.20 14.64 -8.00
N TRP A 45 9.94 13.75 -7.04
CA TRP A 45 10.80 12.59 -6.81
C TRP A 45 10.79 11.71 -8.06
N ILE A 46 11.97 11.45 -8.63
CA ILE A 46 12.11 10.48 -9.70
C ILE A 46 11.81 9.10 -9.10
N ARG A 47 11.08 8.24 -9.82
CA ARG A 47 10.65 6.90 -9.36
C ARG A 47 11.77 6.04 -8.78
N GLY A 48 13.00 6.19 -9.29
CA GLY A 48 14.19 5.50 -8.82
C GLY A 48 14.59 5.90 -7.41
N GLU A 49 14.61 7.20 -7.12
CA GLU A 49 15.03 7.75 -5.82
C GLU A 49 14.09 7.30 -4.68
N VAL A 50 12.79 7.24 -4.94
CA VAL A 50 11.81 6.77 -3.96
C VAL A 50 11.96 5.27 -3.69
N ALA A 51 12.19 4.47 -4.71
CA ALA A 51 12.40 3.03 -4.55
C ALA A 51 13.69 2.74 -3.78
N GLU A 52 14.75 3.50 -4.05
CA GLU A 52 16.04 3.41 -3.36
C GLU A 52 15.91 3.83 -1.89
N ALA A 53 15.30 4.98 -1.60
CA ALA A 53 15.03 5.42 -0.23
C ALA A 53 14.21 4.39 0.56
N SER A 54 13.15 3.84 -0.05
CA SER A 54 12.34 2.80 0.60
C SER A 54 13.13 1.51 0.84
N ALA A 55 14.04 1.12 -0.06
CA ALA A 55 14.89 -0.03 0.13
C ALA A 55 15.91 0.17 1.26
N ILE A 56 16.51 1.36 1.35
CA ILE A 56 17.43 1.74 2.42
C ILE A 56 16.70 1.69 3.78
N LEU A 57 15.54 2.32 3.88
CA LEU A 57 14.75 2.32 5.13
C LEU A 57 14.34 0.92 5.54
N ALA A 58 13.91 0.09 4.57
CA ALA A 58 13.54 -1.29 4.86
C ALA A 58 14.75 -2.10 5.37
N ALA A 59 15.92 -1.96 4.74
CA ALA A 59 17.13 -2.67 5.15
C ALA A 59 17.65 -2.21 6.52
N ARG A 60 17.57 -0.89 6.80
CA ARG A 60 18.16 -0.27 7.99
C ARG A 60 17.27 -0.40 9.22
N ASN A 61 15.98 -0.11 9.10
CA ASN A 61 15.12 0.12 10.26
C ASN A 61 14.13 -1.03 10.53
N LEU A 62 13.93 -1.97 9.59
CA LEU A 62 12.93 -3.02 9.77
C LEU A 62 13.20 -3.90 11.00
N ALA A 63 14.45 -4.31 11.21
CA ALA A 63 14.82 -5.16 12.34
C ALA A 63 14.61 -4.45 13.69
N HIS A 64 14.91 -3.14 13.75
CA HIS A 64 14.67 -2.33 14.92
C HIS A 64 13.16 -2.16 15.15
N ALA A 65 12.42 -1.79 14.11
CA ALA A 65 10.96 -1.65 14.18
C ALA A 65 10.27 -2.93 14.63
N ASP A 66 10.74 -4.09 14.17
CA ASP A 66 10.22 -5.40 14.62
C ASP A 66 10.54 -5.68 16.09
N ALA A 67 11.73 -5.27 16.55
CA ALA A 67 12.18 -5.49 17.94
C ALA A 67 11.41 -4.62 18.96
N VAL A 68 10.98 -3.42 18.57
CA VAL A 68 10.26 -2.49 19.46
C VAL A 68 8.74 -2.62 19.34
N ALA A 69 8.24 -3.27 18.28
CA ALA A 69 6.80 -3.41 18.04
C ALA A 69 6.18 -4.39 19.06
N GLU A 70 5.05 -3.99 19.66
CA GLU A 70 4.25 -4.91 20.47
C GLU A 70 3.61 -5.98 19.58
N PRO A 71 3.58 -7.26 20.01
CA PRO A 71 2.93 -8.32 19.24
C PRO A 71 1.43 -8.04 19.05
N ALA A 72 0.93 -8.23 17.84
CA ALA A 72 -0.50 -8.17 17.55
C ALA A 72 -1.18 -9.50 17.91
N HIS A 73 -2.42 -9.43 18.38
CA HIS A 73 -3.23 -10.58 18.79
C HIS A 73 -4.54 -10.70 17.97
N PRO A 74 -4.46 -11.13 16.68
CA PRO A 74 -5.64 -11.23 15.83
C PRO A 74 -6.72 -12.11 16.42
N ARG A 75 -7.94 -11.59 16.47
CA ARG A 75 -9.08 -12.34 16.97
C ARG A 75 -9.43 -13.50 16.04
N SER A 76 -9.62 -14.67 16.58
CA SER A 76 -9.90 -15.89 15.83
C SER A 76 -10.98 -16.75 16.49
N GLY A 77 -11.44 -17.80 15.83
CA GLY A 77 -12.27 -18.87 16.42
C GLY A 77 -13.74 -18.52 16.66
N THR A 78 -14.21 -17.31 16.42
CA THR A 78 -15.61 -16.95 16.63
C THR A 78 -16.53 -17.52 15.51
N LEU A 79 -17.78 -17.85 15.83
CA LEU A 79 -18.76 -18.27 14.83
C LEU A 79 -18.98 -17.21 13.75
N TYR A 80 -18.89 -15.93 14.14
CA TYR A 80 -18.97 -14.82 13.21
C TYR A 80 -17.86 -14.89 12.17
N LEU A 81 -16.60 -15.03 12.58
CA LEU A 81 -15.46 -15.11 11.66
C LEU A 81 -15.46 -16.36 10.79
N ARG A 82 -15.98 -17.48 11.32
CA ARG A 82 -16.06 -18.74 10.57
C ARG A 82 -17.12 -18.73 9.47
N PHE A 83 -18.30 -18.16 9.75
CA PHE A 83 -19.47 -18.26 8.86
C PHE A 83 -20.17 -16.92 8.65
N GLY A 84 -20.45 -16.17 9.72
CA GLY A 84 -21.31 -14.99 9.68
C GLY A 84 -20.76 -13.89 8.78
N LYS A 85 -19.49 -13.54 8.95
CA LYS A 85 -18.82 -12.52 8.14
C LYS A 85 -18.88 -12.90 6.65
N ARG A 86 -18.55 -14.14 6.33
CA ARG A 86 -18.55 -14.60 4.93
C ARG A 86 -19.95 -14.62 4.32
N ALA A 87 -20.97 -15.02 5.07
CA ALA A 87 -22.35 -15.00 4.60
C ALA A 87 -22.81 -13.57 4.28
N LEU A 88 -22.52 -12.61 5.17
CA LEU A 88 -22.80 -11.20 4.93
C LEU A 88 -22.04 -10.65 3.71
N ASP A 89 -20.75 -10.93 3.59
CA ASP A 89 -19.95 -10.54 2.45
C ASP A 89 -20.55 -11.02 1.13
N VAL A 90 -20.94 -12.30 1.04
CA VAL A 90 -21.53 -12.88 -0.17
C VAL A 90 -22.87 -12.24 -0.52
N VAL A 91 -23.77 -12.12 0.45
CA VAL A 91 -25.12 -11.58 0.21
C VAL A 91 -25.02 -10.10 -0.20
N LEU A 92 -24.30 -9.29 0.57
CA LEU A 92 -24.23 -7.85 0.32
C LEU A 92 -23.43 -7.53 -0.95
N SER A 93 -22.33 -8.24 -1.23
CA SER A 93 -21.58 -8.04 -2.49
C SER A 93 -22.35 -8.51 -3.71
N GLY A 94 -23.12 -9.58 -3.61
CA GLY A 94 -24.00 -10.04 -4.68
C GLY A 94 -25.07 -8.99 -5.03
N ILE A 95 -25.71 -8.41 -4.01
CA ILE A 95 -26.69 -7.32 -4.20
C ILE A 95 -25.98 -6.10 -4.80
N ALA A 96 -24.80 -5.71 -4.27
CA ALA A 96 -24.04 -4.57 -4.76
C ALA A 96 -23.63 -4.73 -6.23
N LEU A 97 -23.16 -5.91 -6.63
CA LEU A 97 -22.83 -6.21 -8.03
C LEU A 97 -24.04 -6.07 -8.94
N LEU A 98 -25.20 -6.60 -8.53
CA LEU A 98 -26.42 -6.49 -9.31
C LEU A 98 -26.86 -5.03 -9.49
N LEU A 99 -26.81 -4.24 -8.43
CA LEU A 99 -27.17 -2.83 -8.45
C LEU A 99 -26.18 -1.98 -9.25
N THR A 100 -24.89 -2.30 -9.19
CA THR A 100 -23.83 -1.55 -9.90
C THR A 100 -23.59 -2.05 -11.33
N LEU A 101 -24.22 -3.14 -11.74
CA LEU A 101 -24.04 -3.72 -13.09
C LEU A 101 -24.26 -2.70 -14.22
N PRO A 102 -25.36 -1.90 -14.24
CA PRO A 102 -25.56 -0.91 -15.28
C PRO A 102 -24.42 0.14 -15.31
N VAL A 103 -23.95 0.58 -14.14
CA VAL A 103 -22.83 1.53 -14.02
C VAL A 103 -21.54 0.89 -14.54
N ASN A 104 -21.26 -0.35 -14.18
CA ASN A 104 -20.07 -1.07 -14.66
C ASN A 104 -20.08 -1.23 -16.19
N LEU A 105 -21.24 -1.49 -16.80
CA LEU A 105 -21.37 -1.57 -18.26
C LEU A 105 -21.09 -0.23 -18.94
N VAL A 106 -21.63 0.86 -18.40
CA VAL A 106 -21.34 2.20 -18.89
C VAL A 106 -19.86 2.54 -18.75
N LEU A 107 -19.27 2.27 -17.57
CA LEU A 107 -17.84 2.48 -17.35
C LEU A 107 -16.97 1.67 -18.30
N ALA A 108 -17.32 0.43 -18.60
CA ALA A 108 -16.59 -0.39 -19.56
C ALA A 108 -16.55 0.26 -20.95
N VAL A 109 -17.69 0.78 -21.44
CA VAL A 109 -17.78 1.47 -22.73
C VAL A 109 -16.99 2.79 -22.70
N LEU A 110 -17.13 3.56 -21.63
CA LEU A 110 -16.43 4.86 -21.50
C LEU A 110 -14.92 4.65 -21.41
N THR A 111 -14.46 3.70 -20.59
CA THR A 111 -13.03 3.34 -20.48
C THR A 111 -12.47 2.88 -21.83
N TYR A 112 -13.20 2.04 -22.57
CA TYR A 112 -12.76 1.60 -23.89
C TYR A 112 -12.59 2.77 -24.87
N ARG A 113 -13.47 3.77 -24.80
CA ARG A 113 -13.38 4.97 -25.67
C ARG A 113 -12.28 5.93 -25.24
N ASP A 114 -11.96 5.97 -23.95
CA ASP A 114 -11.02 6.91 -23.36
C ASP A 114 -9.56 6.43 -23.49
N VAL A 115 -9.30 5.18 -23.07
CA VAL A 115 -7.94 4.61 -23.00
C VAL A 115 -7.74 3.35 -23.87
N GLY A 116 -8.78 2.89 -24.57
CA GLY A 116 -8.72 1.72 -25.44
C GLY A 116 -8.65 0.38 -24.69
N SER A 117 -8.19 -0.67 -25.40
CA SER A 117 -7.99 -2.01 -24.83
C SER A 117 -6.56 -2.17 -24.28
N PRO A 118 -6.37 -2.93 -23.17
CA PRO A 118 -7.38 -3.55 -22.29
C PRO A 118 -8.11 -2.51 -21.42
N ILE A 119 -9.42 -2.74 -21.15
CA ILE A 119 -10.21 -1.85 -20.28
C ILE A 119 -10.00 -2.09 -18.79
N PHE A 120 -9.37 -3.20 -18.44
CA PHE A 120 -9.09 -3.58 -17.05
C PHE A 120 -7.62 -3.48 -16.74
N TYR A 121 -7.34 -2.93 -15.57
CA TYR A 121 -6.05 -2.98 -14.92
C TYR A 121 -6.08 -4.05 -13.83
N VAL A 122 -5.10 -4.94 -13.85
CA VAL A 122 -4.98 -6.04 -12.90
C VAL A 122 -3.70 -5.87 -12.10
N GLN A 123 -3.82 -5.90 -10.76
CA GLN A 123 -2.69 -5.78 -9.87
C GLN A 123 -2.70 -6.89 -8.82
N GLU A 124 -1.56 -7.51 -8.57
CA GLU A 124 -1.41 -8.45 -7.46
C GLU A 124 -1.37 -7.71 -6.13
N ARG A 125 -2.13 -8.25 -5.18
CA ARG A 125 -2.25 -7.73 -3.83
C ARG A 125 -2.09 -8.85 -2.82
N THR A 126 -1.56 -8.51 -1.64
CA THR A 126 -1.48 -9.46 -0.53
C THR A 126 -2.84 -9.58 0.14
N GLY A 127 -3.33 -10.80 0.24
CA GLY A 127 -4.60 -11.18 0.86
C GLY A 127 -4.42 -11.93 2.16
N LYS A 128 -5.49 -12.62 2.59
CA LYS A 128 -5.50 -13.39 3.83
C LYS A 128 -4.40 -14.46 3.84
N ASP A 129 -3.78 -14.66 5.01
CA ASP A 129 -2.71 -15.62 5.26
C ASP A 129 -1.51 -15.42 4.29
N LEU A 130 -1.23 -14.16 3.92
CA LEU A 130 -0.17 -13.73 3.01
C LEU A 130 -0.29 -14.28 1.57
N LYS A 131 -1.45 -14.82 1.19
CA LYS A 131 -1.68 -15.33 -0.17
C LYS A 131 -2.00 -14.18 -1.10
N SER A 132 -1.30 -14.09 -2.23
CA SER A 132 -1.60 -13.07 -3.23
C SER A 132 -2.91 -13.36 -3.96
N PHE A 133 -3.58 -12.31 -4.41
CA PHE A 133 -4.74 -12.37 -5.29
C PHE A 133 -4.71 -11.25 -6.31
N LYS A 134 -5.44 -11.42 -7.41
CA LYS A 134 -5.53 -10.42 -8.48
C LYS A 134 -6.72 -9.49 -8.23
N MET A 135 -6.42 -8.23 -7.96
CA MET A 135 -7.38 -7.15 -7.86
C MET A 135 -7.61 -6.53 -9.24
N VAL A 136 -8.86 -6.39 -9.65
CA VAL A 136 -9.24 -5.87 -10.97
C VAL A 136 -9.90 -4.51 -10.81
N LYS A 137 -9.48 -3.52 -11.61
CA LYS A 137 -10.06 -2.18 -11.66
C LYS A 137 -10.29 -1.75 -13.12
N PHE A 138 -11.12 -0.76 -13.34
CA PHE A 138 -11.14 -0.07 -14.63
C PHE A 138 -9.84 0.72 -14.82
N ARG A 139 -9.28 0.64 -16.05
CA ARG A 139 -8.09 1.39 -16.40
C ARG A 139 -8.46 2.87 -16.57
N ASN A 140 -7.74 3.74 -15.88
CA ASN A 140 -8.01 5.17 -15.85
C ASN A 140 -6.80 6.02 -16.28
N MET A 141 -5.78 5.38 -16.85
CA MET A 141 -4.54 6.00 -17.32
C MET A 141 -4.16 5.46 -18.68
N THR A 142 -3.52 6.28 -19.50
CA THR A 142 -2.91 5.91 -20.78
C THR A 142 -1.62 5.09 -20.54
N GLU A 143 -1.07 4.53 -21.62
CA GLU A 143 0.25 3.88 -21.63
C GLU A 143 1.29 4.74 -22.36
N GLU A 144 1.14 6.05 -22.28
CA GLU A 144 2.06 7.00 -22.88
C GLU A 144 3.44 6.88 -22.25
N ARG A 145 4.46 6.98 -23.11
CA ARG A 145 5.86 6.79 -22.76
C ARG A 145 6.67 7.99 -23.21
N ASP A 146 7.79 8.21 -22.52
CA ASP A 146 8.79 9.20 -22.89
C ASP A 146 9.67 8.74 -24.06
N GLU A 147 10.66 9.54 -24.42
CA GLU A 147 11.61 9.26 -25.52
C GLU A 147 12.49 8.05 -25.23
N ASP A 148 12.70 7.69 -23.96
CA ASP A 148 13.47 6.55 -23.50
C ASP A 148 12.63 5.26 -23.45
N GLY A 149 11.33 5.33 -23.73
CA GLY A 149 10.39 4.23 -23.71
C GLY A 149 9.85 3.89 -22.32
N GLU A 150 10.14 4.71 -21.30
CA GLU A 150 9.59 4.58 -19.97
C GLU A 150 8.19 5.21 -19.88
N LEU A 151 7.34 4.66 -19.00
CA LEU A 151 6.00 5.21 -18.80
C LEU A 151 6.08 6.62 -18.22
N LEU A 152 5.37 7.57 -18.81
CA LEU A 152 5.22 8.91 -18.22
C LEU A 152 4.72 8.85 -16.77
N PRO A 153 4.97 9.88 -15.96
CA PRO A 153 4.44 9.97 -14.60
C PRO A 153 2.92 9.78 -14.56
N PRO A 154 2.36 9.18 -13.48
CA PRO A 154 0.93 8.93 -13.36
C PRO A 154 0.06 10.17 -13.57
N GLU A 155 0.56 11.34 -13.16
CA GLU A 155 -0.09 12.63 -13.27
C GLU A 155 -0.30 13.06 -14.72
N GLU A 156 0.60 12.68 -15.63
CA GLU A 156 0.53 12.99 -17.04
C GLU A 156 -0.30 11.97 -17.83
N ARG A 157 -0.44 10.74 -17.33
CA ARG A 157 -1.17 9.65 -17.96
C ARG A 157 -2.63 9.56 -17.56
N ILE A 158 -3.02 10.16 -16.43
CA ILE A 158 -4.40 10.10 -15.97
C ILE A 158 -5.29 10.97 -16.88
N THR A 159 -6.35 10.37 -17.42
CA THR A 159 -7.30 11.11 -18.27
C THR A 159 -8.30 11.91 -17.42
N ARG A 160 -9.02 12.85 -18.05
CA ARG A 160 -10.11 13.59 -17.36
C ARG A 160 -11.21 12.64 -16.86
N LEU A 161 -11.57 11.64 -17.67
CA LEU A 161 -12.52 10.61 -17.28
C LEU A 161 -11.93 9.75 -16.16
N GLY A 162 -10.66 9.35 -16.30
CA GLY A 162 -9.93 8.59 -15.29
C GLY A 162 -9.89 9.30 -13.95
N LEU A 163 -9.63 10.60 -13.95
CA LEU A 163 -9.66 11.42 -12.74
C LEU A 163 -11.05 11.45 -12.08
N PHE A 164 -12.11 11.62 -12.88
CA PHE A 164 -13.49 11.57 -12.40
C PHE A 164 -13.84 10.21 -11.80
N VAL A 165 -13.52 9.13 -12.53
CA VAL A 165 -13.78 7.75 -12.09
C VAL A 165 -13.05 7.45 -10.78
N ARG A 166 -11.79 7.87 -10.66
CA ARG A 166 -10.94 7.66 -9.47
C ARG A 166 -11.42 8.50 -8.27
N SER A 167 -11.75 9.77 -8.47
CA SER A 167 -12.22 10.66 -7.38
C SER A 167 -13.55 10.21 -6.77
N HIS A 168 -14.36 9.44 -7.53
CA HIS A 168 -15.60 8.87 -7.05
C HIS A 168 -15.48 7.37 -6.70
N SER A 169 -14.26 6.80 -6.77
CA SER A 169 -13.99 5.36 -6.51
C SER A 169 -14.82 4.41 -7.38
N LEU A 170 -15.24 4.85 -8.56
CA LEU A 170 -16.04 4.05 -9.48
C LEU A 170 -15.24 2.93 -10.14
N ASP A 171 -13.92 3.08 -10.27
CA ASP A 171 -13.00 2.06 -10.76
C ASP A 171 -12.94 0.83 -9.82
N GLU A 172 -13.33 1.00 -8.57
CA GLU A 172 -13.30 -0.05 -7.55
C GLU A 172 -14.62 -0.84 -7.43
N LEU A 173 -15.68 -0.49 -8.16
CA LEU A 173 -16.94 -1.21 -8.13
C LEU A 173 -16.80 -2.70 -8.50
N LEU A 174 -15.80 -3.05 -9.32
CA LEU A 174 -15.47 -4.43 -9.65
C LEU A 174 -14.94 -5.24 -8.45
N ASN A 175 -14.50 -4.59 -7.37
CA ASN A 175 -14.01 -5.28 -6.19
C ASN A 175 -15.11 -6.04 -5.42
N PHE A 176 -16.40 -5.69 -5.63
CA PHE A 176 -17.50 -6.53 -5.15
C PHE A 176 -17.43 -7.96 -5.70
N TRP A 177 -16.90 -8.15 -6.91
CA TRP A 177 -16.59 -9.46 -7.45
C TRP A 177 -15.49 -10.18 -6.65
N SER A 178 -14.44 -9.49 -6.24
CA SER A 178 -13.38 -10.05 -5.39
C SER A 178 -13.92 -10.44 -4.01
N VAL A 179 -14.86 -9.66 -3.48
CA VAL A 179 -15.58 -10.00 -2.24
C VAL A 179 -16.45 -11.24 -2.45
N LEU A 180 -17.25 -11.28 -3.52
CA LEU A 180 -18.13 -12.42 -3.83
C LEU A 180 -17.33 -13.71 -4.06
N LYS A 181 -16.18 -13.63 -4.73
CA LYS A 181 -15.27 -14.77 -4.95
C LYS A 181 -14.60 -15.25 -3.66
N GLY A 182 -14.36 -14.37 -2.71
CA GLY A 182 -13.78 -14.67 -1.40
C GLY A 182 -12.33 -14.27 -1.21
N ASP A 183 -11.76 -13.51 -2.12
CA ASP A 183 -10.44 -12.91 -1.96
C ASP A 183 -10.47 -11.75 -0.98
N MET A 184 -11.61 -11.03 -0.95
CA MET A 184 -11.82 -9.85 -0.13
C MET A 184 -13.05 -9.97 0.77
N SER A 185 -13.25 -9.00 1.62
CA SER A 185 -14.42 -8.74 2.48
C SER A 185 -14.91 -7.30 2.22
N LEU A 186 -16.12 -6.97 2.66
CA LEU A 186 -16.62 -5.59 2.58
C LEU A 186 -15.85 -4.67 3.54
N ILE A 187 -15.65 -5.11 4.77
CA ILE A 187 -14.92 -4.38 5.82
C ILE A 187 -13.65 -5.15 6.18
N GLY A 188 -12.53 -4.47 6.21
CA GLY A 188 -11.23 -5.03 6.58
C GLY A 188 -10.06 -4.17 6.11
N PRO A 189 -8.83 -4.51 6.50
CA PRO A 189 -7.63 -3.84 6.04
C PRO A 189 -7.55 -3.76 4.51
N ARG A 190 -7.30 -2.56 3.96
CA ARG A 190 -7.22 -2.40 2.51
C ARG A 190 -6.01 -3.17 1.94
N PRO A 191 -6.16 -3.96 0.86
CA PRO A 191 -5.08 -4.81 0.35
C PRO A 191 -3.93 -3.95 -0.20
N LEU A 192 -2.71 -4.28 0.19
CA LEU A 192 -1.49 -3.63 -0.30
C LEU A 192 -0.86 -4.43 -1.46
N PRO A 193 -0.09 -3.76 -2.35
CA PRO A 193 0.77 -4.43 -3.31
C PRO A 193 1.68 -5.45 -2.63
N VAL A 194 1.95 -6.56 -3.33
CA VAL A 194 2.74 -7.67 -2.76
C VAL A 194 4.17 -7.24 -2.40
N GLU A 195 4.68 -6.22 -3.07
CA GLU A 195 6.02 -5.67 -2.89
C GLU A 195 6.24 -5.07 -1.49
N PHE A 196 5.17 -4.62 -0.82
CA PHE A 196 5.29 -4.03 0.53
C PHE A 196 5.40 -5.07 1.64
N THR A 197 4.88 -6.28 1.42
CA THR A 197 4.81 -7.31 2.46
C THR A 197 6.18 -7.72 3.03
N PRO A 198 7.27 -7.88 2.26
CA PRO A 198 8.59 -8.17 2.80
C PRO A 198 9.15 -7.07 3.72
N HIS A 199 8.70 -5.83 3.52
CA HIS A 199 9.19 -4.65 4.24
C HIS A 199 8.36 -4.29 5.47
N MET A 200 7.42 -5.16 5.87
CA MET A 200 6.55 -4.93 7.03
C MET A 200 7.02 -5.71 8.25
N THR A 201 6.87 -5.10 9.45
CA THR A 201 7.06 -5.80 10.73
C THR A 201 6.07 -6.96 10.87
N GLU A 202 6.39 -7.94 11.72
CA GLU A 202 5.47 -9.04 12.05
C GLU A 202 4.17 -8.51 12.68
N ARG A 203 4.24 -7.43 13.49
CA ARG A 203 3.05 -6.74 13.99
C ARG A 203 2.14 -6.32 12.84
N HIS A 204 2.65 -5.57 11.87
CA HIS A 204 1.83 -5.05 10.78
C HIS A 204 1.43 -6.14 9.76
N LYS A 205 2.18 -7.23 9.64
CA LYS A 205 1.77 -8.43 8.88
C LYS A 205 0.54 -9.13 9.48
N ALA A 206 0.26 -8.94 10.78
CA ALA A 206 -0.93 -9.50 11.42
C ALA A 206 -2.25 -8.98 10.79
N ARG A 207 -2.24 -7.86 10.05
CA ARG A 207 -3.36 -7.38 9.25
C ARG A 207 -3.89 -8.42 8.25
N TYR A 208 -3.03 -9.34 7.82
CA TYR A 208 -3.37 -10.42 6.88
C TYR A 208 -4.00 -11.65 7.55
N ALA A 209 -4.24 -11.63 8.85
CA ALA A 209 -4.97 -12.69 9.54
C ALA A 209 -6.45 -12.77 9.11
N VAL A 210 -6.99 -11.68 8.55
CA VAL A 210 -8.34 -11.61 7.99
C VAL A 210 -8.29 -11.36 6.48
N ARG A 211 -9.45 -11.51 5.78
CA ARG A 211 -9.54 -11.07 4.38
C ARG A 211 -9.41 -9.56 4.30
N PRO A 212 -8.65 -9.04 3.33
CA PRO A 212 -8.61 -7.60 3.09
C PRO A 212 -10.01 -7.08 2.72
N GLY A 213 -10.31 -5.84 3.12
CA GLY A 213 -11.57 -5.19 2.87
C GLY A 213 -11.54 -4.23 1.68
N LEU A 214 -12.72 -3.78 1.27
CA LEU A 214 -12.83 -2.64 0.36
C LEU A 214 -12.31 -1.38 1.08
N GLU A 215 -12.69 -1.24 2.35
CA GLU A 215 -12.24 -0.14 3.21
C GLU A 215 -12.24 -0.59 4.68
N CYS A 216 -11.39 0.05 5.49
CA CYS A 216 -11.37 -0.07 6.94
C CYS A 216 -11.50 1.32 7.58
N PRO A 217 -12.72 1.82 7.80
CA PRO A 217 -12.90 3.06 8.56
C PRO A 217 -12.25 2.94 9.93
N ARG A 218 -11.86 4.07 10.50
CA ARG A 218 -11.22 4.10 11.81
C ARG A 218 -12.04 3.36 12.87
N VAL A 219 -11.40 2.41 13.54
CA VAL A 219 -12.01 1.56 14.59
C VAL A 219 -12.32 2.40 15.83
N GLY A 220 -11.36 3.21 16.26
CA GLY A 220 -11.53 4.15 17.37
C GLY A 220 -12.43 5.35 17.01
N ASP A 221 -12.82 6.10 18.04
CA ASP A 221 -13.68 7.31 17.89
C ASP A 221 -12.87 8.62 18.01
N GLY A 222 -11.56 8.55 18.38
CA GLY A 222 -10.67 9.70 18.47
C GLY A 222 -10.06 10.09 17.11
N GLU A 223 -9.56 11.33 17.01
CA GLU A 223 -8.68 11.73 15.91
C GLU A 223 -7.32 11.03 16.03
N PRO A 224 -6.58 10.82 14.90
CA PRO A 224 -5.20 10.39 14.98
C PRO A 224 -4.39 11.34 15.85
N GLU A 225 -3.42 10.80 16.56
CA GLU A 225 -2.48 11.65 17.31
C GLU A 225 -1.78 12.62 16.35
N ALA A 226 -1.72 13.89 16.75
CA ALA A 226 -1.12 14.92 15.92
C ALA A 226 0.37 14.60 15.66
N GLY A 227 0.78 14.69 14.39
CA GLY A 227 2.16 14.41 13.98
C GLY A 227 2.46 12.94 13.65
N ILE A 228 1.51 12.01 13.88
CA ILE A 228 1.68 10.63 13.42
C ILE A 228 1.52 10.56 11.90
N ASP A 229 2.44 9.82 11.25
CA ASP A 229 2.38 9.56 9.81
C ASP A 229 1.12 8.78 9.44
N TYR A 230 0.54 9.12 8.29
CA TYR A 230 -0.65 8.45 7.76
C TYR A 230 -0.49 6.94 7.62
N ALA A 231 0.69 6.47 7.17
CA ALA A 231 0.93 5.05 7.00
C ALA A 231 0.93 4.32 8.34
N HIS A 232 1.53 4.92 9.38
CA HIS A 232 1.52 4.36 10.72
C HIS A 232 0.12 4.31 11.32
N ALA A 233 -0.58 5.45 11.30
CA ALA A 233 -1.95 5.53 11.81
C ALA A 233 -2.89 4.53 11.12
N ARG A 234 -2.69 4.31 9.82
CA ARG A 234 -3.46 3.34 9.03
C ARG A 234 -3.13 1.91 9.44
N PHE A 235 -1.84 1.57 9.58
CA PHE A 235 -1.45 0.21 9.94
C PHE A 235 -1.89 -0.15 11.35
N GLU A 236 -1.76 0.76 12.32
CA GLU A 236 -2.27 0.54 13.67
C GLU A 236 -3.80 0.40 13.69
N ASN A 237 -4.53 1.19 12.90
CA ASN A 237 -5.98 0.98 12.74
C ASN A 237 -6.33 -0.40 12.16
N ASP A 238 -5.51 -0.92 11.26
CA ASP A 238 -5.71 -2.27 10.72
C ASP A 238 -5.44 -3.34 11.81
N ILE A 239 -4.47 -3.12 12.70
CA ILE A 239 -4.23 -3.99 13.86
C ILE A 239 -5.41 -3.91 14.84
N ASP A 240 -5.85 -2.71 15.22
CA ASP A 240 -7.05 -2.52 16.05
C ASP A 240 -8.26 -3.29 15.49
N TYR A 241 -8.41 -3.27 14.17
CA TYR A 241 -9.48 -4.00 13.51
C TYR A 241 -9.33 -5.52 13.68
N VAL A 242 -8.17 -6.09 13.37
CA VAL A 242 -8.00 -7.55 13.43
C VAL A 242 -8.08 -8.10 14.85
N GLU A 243 -7.77 -7.30 15.85
CA GLU A 243 -7.91 -7.65 17.26
C GLU A 243 -9.33 -7.53 17.77
N SER A 244 -10.12 -6.59 17.24
CA SER A 244 -11.50 -6.31 17.70
C SER A 244 -12.60 -6.82 16.78
N VAL A 245 -12.26 -7.49 15.65
CA VAL A 245 -13.22 -7.90 14.62
C VAL A 245 -14.39 -8.71 15.22
N SER A 246 -15.60 -8.23 14.97
CA SER A 246 -16.86 -8.83 15.43
C SER A 246 -18.02 -8.33 14.56
N LEU A 247 -19.19 -8.94 14.67
CA LEU A 247 -20.39 -8.42 14.00
C LEU A 247 -20.69 -6.97 14.40
N ALA A 248 -20.55 -6.63 15.69
CA ALA A 248 -20.77 -5.29 16.18
C ALA A 248 -19.75 -4.29 15.62
N THR A 249 -18.47 -4.68 15.56
CA THR A 249 -17.42 -3.86 14.96
C THR A 249 -17.71 -3.62 13.48
N ASP A 250 -17.97 -4.69 12.71
CA ASP A 250 -18.25 -4.56 11.28
C ASP A 250 -19.51 -3.74 11.00
N ALA A 251 -20.58 -3.92 11.77
CA ALA A 251 -21.79 -3.10 11.64
C ALA A 251 -21.51 -1.61 11.91
N ARG A 252 -20.76 -1.29 12.97
CA ARG A 252 -20.36 0.08 13.29
C ARG A 252 -19.50 0.70 12.18
N LEU A 253 -18.52 -0.04 11.67
CA LEU A 253 -17.65 0.43 10.59
C LEU A 253 -18.40 0.57 9.27
N ALA A 254 -19.32 -0.35 8.94
CA ALA A 254 -20.20 -0.22 7.79
C ALA A 254 -21.05 1.06 7.88
N PHE A 255 -21.59 1.37 9.05
CA PHE A 255 -22.33 2.62 9.26
C PHE A 255 -21.43 3.86 9.10
N LYS A 256 -20.20 3.84 9.66
CA LYS A 256 -19.19 4.90 9.44
C LYS A 256 -18.89 5.07 7.95
N LEU A 257 -18.74 3.97 7.21
CA LEU A 257 -18.46 3.99 5.78
C LEU A 257 -19.61 4.60 4.98
N VAL A 258 -20.86 4.18 5.25
CA VAL A 258 -22.05 4.77 4.61
C VAL A 258 -22.14 6.26 4.89
N LYS A 259 -21.93 6.69 6.14
CA LYS A 259 -21.91 8.10 6.51
C LYS A 259 -20.80 8.87 5.77
N LEU A 260 -19.62 8.28 5.64
CA LEU A 260 -18.50 8.87 4.92
C LEU A 260 -18.82 9.06 3.44
N VAL A 261 -19.39 8.04 2.80
CA VAL A 261 -19.76 8.08 1.36
C VAL A 261 -20.86 9.10 1.11
N LEU A 262 -21.90 9.13 1.96
CA LEU A 262 -22.99 10.10 1.83
C LEU A 262 -22.58 11.52 2.20
N GLY A 263 -21.61 11.69 3.11
CA GLY A 263 -21.08 12.99 3.54
C GLY A 263 -19.95 13.55 2.65
N ARG A 264 -19.38 12.76 1.77
CA ARG A 264 -18.39 13.20 0.79
C ARG A 264 -19.08 14.04 -0.29
N GLY A 265 -19.24 15.35 -0.02
CA GLY A 265 -19.11 16.28 -1.09
C GLY A 265 -17.70 16.16 -1.61
N SER A 266 -17.50 15.97 -2.92
CA SER A 266 -16.26 15.94 -3.70
C SER A 266 -14.99 16.49 -2.98
N SER A 267 -14.59 15.93 -1.88
CA SER A 267 -13.31 16.21 -1.24
C SER A 267 -12.32 15.24 -1.86
N GLY A 268 -11.65 15.74 -2.86
CA GLY A 268 -10.53 15.08 -3.46
C GLY A 268 -9.51 14.74 -2.39
N ASP A 269 -8.97 13.55 -2.54
CA ASP A 269 -7.62 13.21 -2.18
C ASP A 269 -7.32 12.62 -0.82
N SER A 270 -7.07 11.35 -0.87
CA SER A 270 -6.08 10.67 -0.04
C SER A 270 -5.48 9.46 -0.77
N THR A 271 -5.58 9.42 -2.09
CA THR A 271 -5.06 8.31 -2.92
C THR A 271 -3.83 8.71 -3.74
N GLY A 272 -3.17 9.83 -3.37
CA GLY A 272 -1.91 10.24 -3.97
C GLY A 272 -0.79 9.24 -3.69
N THR A 273 0.25 9.27 -4.50
CA THR A 273 1.50 8.51 -4.32
C THR A 273 2.08 8.72 -2.92
N ASP A 274 1.85 9.89 -2.33
CA ASP A 274 2.33 10.33 -1.03
C ASP A 274 1.85 9.48 0.15
N SER A 275 0.71 8.81 0.02
CA SER A 275 0.17 7.93 1.08
C SER A 275 0.72 6.50 1.06
N HIS A 276 1.60 6.15 0.10
CA HIS A 276 2.19 4.83 0.04
C HIS A 276 3.20 4.62 1.18
N PHE A 277 3.23 3.37 1.66
CA PHE A 277 4.21 2.96 2.68
C PHE A 277 5.62 2.99 2.11
N ALA A 278 6.55 3.60 2.85
CA ALA A 278 7.94 3.77 2.47
C ALA A 278 8.93 2.97 3.33
N GLY A 279 8.50 2.46 4.47
CA GLY A 279 9.38 1.79 5.44
C GLY A 279 9.11 2.29 6.85
N TYR A 280 10.09 2.18 7.73
CA TYR A 280 10.02 2.59 9.14
C TYR A 280 11.05 3.66 9.43
N ASP A 281 10.71 4.59 10.32
CA ASP A 281 11.65 5.58 10.85
C ASP A 281 12.56 4.97 11.94
N SER A 282 13.46 5.78 12.46
CA SER A 282 14.37 5.41 13.53
C SER A 282 13.67 5.03 14.86
N ASP A 283 12.42 5.48 15.06
CA ASP A 283 11.61 5.12 16.21
C ASP A 283 10.80 3.82 15.99
N GLY A 284 10.89 3.20 14.82
CA GLY A 284 10.14 2.00 14.45
C GLY A 284 8.71 2.29 13.99
N ARG A 285 8.36 3.55 13.66
CA ARG A 285 7.04 3.92 13.16
C ARG A 285 6.99 3.85 11.65
N ALA A 286 5.89 3.33 11.09
CA ALA A 286 5.71 3.28 9.65
C ALA A 286 5.65 4.68 9.04
N MET A 287 6.32 4.88 7.91
CA MET A 287 6.37 6.13 7.17
C MET A 287 5.71 6.03 5.81
N SER A 288 5.13 7.14 5.37
CA SER A 288 4.63 7.33 4.01
C SER A 288 5.66 8.01 3.12
N LEU A 289 5.54 7.83 1.80
CA LEU A 289 6.37 8.54 0.82
C LEU A 289 6.23 10.05 0.92
N GLY A 290 5.05 10.56 1.31
CA GLY A 290 4.83 11.99 1.51
C GLY A 290 5.73 12.58 2.57
N ARG A 291 6.01 11.83 3.64
CA ARG A 291 6.93 12.29 4.70
C ARG A 291 8.38 12.34 4.25
N LEU A 292 8.79 11.46 3.35
CA LEU A 292 10.13 11.50 2.76
C LEU A 292 10.36 12.70 1.82
N LYS A 293 9.29 13.36 1.38
CA LYS A 293 9.41 14.62 0.60
C LYS A 293 9.85 15.82 1.46
N ASP A 294 9.74 15.72 2.77
CA ASP A 294 10.34 16.69 3.67
C ASP A 294 11.87 16.51 3.70
N PRO A 295 12.65 17.52 3.27
CA PRO A 295 14.12 17.42 3.21
C PRO A 295 14.78 17.12 4.56
N ALA A 296 14.21 17.59 5.68
CA ALA A 296 14.74 17.32 7.01
C ALA A 296 14.52 15.85 7.38
N CYS A 297 13.30 15.31 7.12
CA CYS A 297 13.00 13.92 7.33
C CYS A 297 13.88 13.01 6.46
N TYR A 298 14.05 13.35 5.18
CA TYR A 298 14.89 12.58 4.27
C TYR A 298 16.34 12.49 4.73
N ARG A 299 16.96 13.66 5.10
CA ARG A 299 18.33 13.69 5.62
C ARG A 299 18.50 12.79 6.84
N ARG A 300 17.62 12.94 7.82
CA ARG A 300 17.70 12.16 9.06
C ARG A 300 17.45 10.67 8.83
N GLU A 301 16.36 10.31 8.17
CA GLU A 301 15.90 8.92 8.10
C GLU A 301 16.60 8.13 6.98
N VAL A 302 16.91 8.74 5.85
CA VAL A 302 17.52 8.04 4.71
C VAL A 302 19.04 8.22 4.70
N LEU A 303 19.54 9.47 4.83
CA LEU A 303 20.96 9.75 4.78
C LEU A 303 21.66 9.56 6.14
N GLY A 304 20.92 9.55 7.25
CA GLY A 304 21.49 9.41 8.60
C GLY A 304 22.25 10.65 9.08
N ILE A 305 21.87 11.83 8.59
CA ILE A 305 22.48 13.13 8.95
C ILE A 305 21.55 13.84 9.92
N ASP A 306 22.00 14.07 11.14
CA ASP A 306 21.24 14.83 12.14
C ASP A 306 21.33 16.35 11.87
N ASP A 307 20.22 17.05 12.12
CA ASP A 307 20.11 18.51 11.85
C ASP A 307 21.09 19.36 12.69
N GLU A 308 21.72 18.80 13.72
CA GLU A 308 22.71 19.46 14.54
C GLU A 308 24.08 19.61 13.84
N GLU A 309 24.38 18.79 12.82
CA GLU A 309 25.69 18.89 12.09
C GLU A 309 25.69 19.94 10.96
N VAL A 310 24.57 20.56 10.64
CA VAL A 310 24.45 21.55 9.54
C VAL A 310 24.59 23.00 10.04
N GLY A 311 24.85 23.21 11.32
CA GLY A 311 24.87 24.52 12.00
C GLY A 311 26.26 25.15 12.25
N GLU A 312 27.34 24.64 11.63
CA GLU A 312 28.67 25.27 11.70
C GLU A 312 29.19 25.81 10.35
#